data_dcfe5a945e97a99e1ddbbf17bd454fce
#
_entry.id   dcfe5a945e97a99e1ddbbf17bd454fce
#
_cell.length_a   1.000
_cell.length_b   1.000
_cell.length_c   1.000
_cell.angle_alpha   90.00
_cell.angle_beta   90.00
_cell.angle_gamma   90.00
#
_symmetry.space_group_name_H-M   'P 1'
#
loop_
_entity.id
_entity.type
_entity.pdbx_description
1 polymer ?
#
loop_
_entity_poly.entity_id
_entity_poly.type
_entity_poly.pdbx_seq_one_letter_code
_entity_poly.pdbx_strand_id
1 'polypeptide(L)'
;MVKFPSKYRVIANGLLADKEQKGDKTIWKYQMEQPMSSYLLALAIGKFENKSEYSSSQTPLEYYYESADKAKFEATYKHSKTVFDFLEKEIGIKYPWEIYRHIPVRDFIYAGMENTTSTIFSKEFTMPSVLINKTPGPCSI
;
A
#
# COMPACT_ATOMS: atom_id res chain seq x y z
N MET A 1 0.82 7.77 -17.32
CA MET A 1 -0.42 8.56 -17.26
C MET A 1 -1.63 7.67 -17.48
N VAL A 2 -2.62 7.72 -16.60
CA VAL A 2 -3.84 6.89 -16.66
C VAL A 2 -5.05 7.80 -16.59
N LYS A 3 -6.04 7.59 -17.45
CA LYS A 3 -7.33 8.31 -17.47
C LYS A 3 -8.46 7.33 -17.13
N PHE A 4 -9.21 7.62 -16.05
CA PHE A 4 -10.25 6.71 -15.55
C PHE A 4 -11.43 7.49 -14.96
N PRO A 5 -12.66 6.90 -14.86
CA PRO A 5 -13.80 7.58 -14.25
C PRO A 5 -13.47 8.09 -12.83
N SER A 6 -13.89 9.32 -12.52
CA SER A 6 -13.50 10.05 -11.30
C SER A 6 -13.96 9.41 -10.00
N LYS A 7 -14.93 8.48 -10.05
CA LYS A 7 -15.40 7.69 -8.92
C LYS A 7 -14.37 6.65 -8.41
N TYR A 8 -13.31 6.40 -9.19
CA TYR A 8 -12.25 5.47 -8.83
C TYR A 8 -10.95 6.20 -8.52
N ARG A 9 -10.16 5.62 -7.64
CA ARG A 9 -8.76 5.99 -7.43
C ARG A 9 -7.87 5.08 -8.27
N VAL A 10 -6.88 5.69 -8.90
CA VAL A 10 -5.80 4.98 -9.59
C VAL A 10 -4.55 5.05 -8.71
N ILE A 11 -3.85 3.94 -8.54
CA ILE A 11 -2.61 3.84 -7.78
C ILE A 11 -1.60 3.12 -8.68
N ALA A 12 -0.39 3.67 -8.80
CA ALA A 12 0.69 3.09 -9.59
C ALA A 12 2.04 3.32 -8.90
N ASN A 13 3.11 2.77 -9.47
CA ASN A 13 4.46 2.97 -8.95
C ASN A 13 4.88 4.45 -8.93
N GLY A 14 5.77 4.80 -8.00
CA GLY A 14 6.32 6.14 -7.85
C GLY A 14 5.38 7.15 -7.20
N LEU A 15 5.72 8.41 -7.25
CA LEU A 15 4.93 9.51 -6.69
C LEU A 15 3.82 9.95 -7.64
N LEU A 16 2.69 10.39 -7.08
CA LEU A 16 1.65 11.07 -7.84
C LEU A 16 2.16 12.47 -8.20
N ALA A 17 2.59 12.66 -9.45
CA ALA A 17 3.13 13.92 -9.94
C ALA A 17 2.05 14.93 -10.31
N ASP A 18 0.90 14.45 -10.81
CA ASP A 18 -0.20 15.32 -11.22
C ASP A 18 -1.54 14.60 -11.21
N LYS A 19 -2.61 15.34 -10.94
CA LYS A 19 -3.99 14.85 -10.95
C LYS A 19 -4.93 15.91 -11.46
N GLU A 20 -5.53 15.70 -12.61
CA GLU A 20 -6.44 16.62 -13.27
C GLU A 20 -7.81 15.97 -13.51
N GLN A 21 -8.89 16.65 -13.11
CA GLN A 21 -10.24 16.20 -13.43
C GLN A 21 -10.71 16.83 -14.74
N LYS A 22 -11.17 15.99 -15.68
CA LYS A 22 -11.76 16.40 -16.97
C LYS A 22 -13.13 15.77 -17.16
N GLY A 23 -14.16 16.52 -16.81
CA GLY A 23 -15.53 16.03 -16.81
C GLY A 23 -15.75 14.91 -15.80
N ASP A 24 -16.25 13.77 -16.27
CA ASP A 24 -16.50 12.56 -15.49
C ASP A 24 -15.26 11.68 -15.26
N LYS A 25 -14.11 12.08 -15.81
CA LYS A 25 -12.83 11.33 -15.71
C LYS A 25 -11.77 12.13 -15.01
N THR A 26 -10.86 11.42 -14.35
CA THR A 26 -9.64 11.97 -13.77
C THR A 26 -8.43 11.40 -14.50
N ILE A 27 -7.46 12.24 -14.76
CA ILE A 27 -6.16 11.89 -15.30
C ILE A 27 -5.18 11.85 -14.15
N TRP A 28 -4.48 10.73 -14.01
CA TRP A 28 -3.48 10.50 -12.96
C TRP A 28 -2.12 10.36 -13.64
N LYS A 29 -1.14 11.13 -13.20
CA LYS A 29 0.23 11.06 -13.68
C LYS A 29 1.14 10.65 -12.54
N TYR A 30 1.68 9.45 -12.62
CA TYR A 30 2.69 8.94 -11.70
C TYR A 30 4.06 9.06 -12.34
N GLN A 31 5.05 9.31 -11.52
CA GLN A 31 6.45 9.43 -11.91
C GLN A 31 7.30 8.65 -10.90
N MET A 32 8.26 7.94 -11.43
CA MET A 32 9.28 7.22 -10.67
C MET A 32 10.64 7.65 -11.22
N GLU A 33 11.53 8.11 -10.35
CA GLU A 33 12.83 8.63 -10.76
C GLU A 33 13.85 7.51 -10.95
N GLN A 34 13.75 6.48 -10.11
CA GLN A 34 14.68 5.36 -10.17
C GLN A 34 14.18 4.26 -11.10
N PRO A 35 15.09 3.59 -11.84
CA PRO A 35 14.71 2.47 -12.68
C PRO A 35 14.27 1.28 -11.84
N MET A 36 13.30 0.52 -12.36
CA MET A 36 12.83 -0.72 -11.78
C MET A 36 12.66 -1.80 -12.85
N SER A 37 12.61 -3.05 -12.43
CA SER A 37 12.30 -4.16 -13.33
C SER A 37 10.84 -4.06 -13.82
N SER A 38 10.61 -4.31 -15.11
CA SER A 38 9.30 -4.13 -15.74
C SER A 38 8.19 -5.03 -15.14
N TYR A 39 8.54 -6.21 -14.62
CA TYR A 39 7.56 -7.10 -13.97
C TYR A 39 7.04 -6.57 -12.62
N LEU A 40 7.71 -5.57 -12.03
CA LEU A 40 7.29 -4.90 -10.80
C LEU A 40 6.31 -3.75 -11.05
N LEU A 41 5.91 -3.52 -12.30
CA LEU A 41 4.90 -2.51 -12.62
C LEU A 41 3.57 -2.85 -11.92
N ALA A 42 3.03 -1.88 -11.20
CA ALA A 42 1.77 -1.97 -10.49
C ALA A 42 0.75 -0.98 -11.05
N LEU A 43 -0.48 -1.44 -11.19
CA LEU A 43 -1.64 -0.59 -11.47
C LEU A 43 -2.86 -1.14 -10.73
N ALA A 44 -3.28 -0.45 -9.69
CA ALA A 44 -4.49 -0.77 -8.96
C ALA A 44 -5.55 0.31 -9.18
N ILE A 45 -6.78 -0.12 -9.48
CA ILE A 45 -7.91 0.78 -9.72
C ILE A 45 -9.09 0.31 -8.90
N GLY A 46 -9.61 1.18 -8.04
CA GLY A 46 -10.70 0.80 -7.14
C GLY A 46 -11.28 1.99 -6.37
N LYS A 47 -12.26 1.69 -5.52
CA LYS A 47 -12.80 2.66 -4.55
C LYS A 47 -12.00 2.60 -3.26
N PHE A 48 -10.75 3.02 -3.34
CA PHE A 48 -9.84 2.99 -2.20
C PHE A 48 -9.91 4.28 -1.37
N GLU A 49 -9.90 4.08 -0.05
CA GLU A 49 -9.48 5.06 0.94
C GLU A 49 -8.04 4.75 1.37
N ASN A 50 -7.34 5.69 1.99
CA ASN A 50 -6.02 5.45 2.54
C ASN A 50 -5.81 6.20 3.85
N LYS A 51 -4.90 5.69 4.66
CA LYS A 51 -4.23 6.41 5.73
C LYS A 51 -2.74 6.49 5.41
N SER A 52 -2.10 7.54 5.86
CA SER A 52 -0.68 7.79 5.63
C SER A 52 0.01 8.11 6.95
N GLU A 53 1.24 7.65 7.06
CA GLU A 53 2.16 8.00 8.15
C GLU A 53 3.59 8.06 7.59
N TYR A 54 4.57 8.36 8.44
CA TYR A 54 5.97 8.36 8.05
C TYR A 54 6.74 7.31 8.86
N SER A 55 7.65 6.61 8.21
CA SER A 55 8.63 5.77 8.88
C SER A 55 9.58 6.62 9.74
N SER A 56 10.40 5.99 10.56
CA SER A 56 11.44 6.68 11.33
C SER A 56 12.50 7.33 10.45
N SER A 57 12.72 6.81 9.25
CA SER A 57 13.61 7.36 8.21
C SER A 57 12.96 8.44 7.34
N GLN A 58 11.70 8.84 7.65
CA GLN A 58 10.90 9.83 6.90
C GLN A 58 10.40 9.34 5.53
N THR A 59 10.36 8.03 5.29
CA THR A 59 9.69 7.48 4.11
C THR A 59 8.17 7.55 4.29
N PRO A 60 7.41 8.13 3.35
CA PRO A 60 5.95 8.10 3.38
C PRO A 60 5.44 6.66 3.24
N LEU A 61 4.56 6.26 4.15
CA LEU A 61 3.88 4.96 4.16
C LEU A 61 2.39 5.20 3.92
N GLU A 62 1.83 4.61 2.88
CA GLU A 62 0.41 4.69 2.56
C GLU A 62 -0.24 3.31 2.60
N TYR A 63 -1.29 3.17 3.39
CA TYR A 63 -2.05 1.94 3.53
C TYR A 63 -3.44 2.14 2.95
N TYR A 64 -3.76 1.35 1.93
CA TYR A 64 -5.03 1.42 1.22
C TYR A 64 -6.03 0.41 1.77
N TYR A 65 -7.30 0.71 1.64
CA TYR A 65 -8.41 -0.19 1.98
C TYR A 65 -9.67 0.21 1.21
N GLU A 66 -10.58 -0.73 1.00
CA GLU A 66 -11.92 -0.40 0.52
C GLU A 66 -12.79 0.06 1.70
N SER A 67 -13.71 1.00 1.47
CA SER A 67 -14.59 1.54 2.53
C SER A 67 -15.33 0.46 3.32
N ALA A 68 -15.71 -0.65 2.67
CA ALA A 68 -16.34 -1.80 3.30
C ALA A 68 -15.42 -2.54 4.29
N ASP A 69 -14.12 -2.39 4.17
CA ASP A 69 -13.10 -3.06 5.01
C ASP A 69 -12.49 -2.13 6.06
N LYS A 70 -13.03 -0.94 6.23
CA LYS A 70 -12.54 0.05 7.20
C LYS A 70 -12.35 -0.52 8.62
N ALA A 71 -13.27 -1.39 9.06
CA ALA A 71 -13.18 -2.04 10.36
C ALA A 71 -11.98 -3.00 10.51
N LYS A 72 -11.43 -3.49 9.39
CA LYS A 72 -10.25 -4.36 9.37
C LYS A 72 -8.94 -3.58 9.36
N PHE A 73 -8.98 -2.28 9.09
CA PHE A 73 -7.80 -1.44 8.87
C PHE A 73 -6.81 -1.53 10.03
N GLU A 74 -7.28 -1.25 11.25
CA GLU A 74 -6.41 -1.22 12.44
C GLU A 74 -5.76 -2.59 12.72
N ALA A 75 -6.52 -3.68 12.56
CA ALA A 75 -5.99 -5.03 12.75
C ALA A 75 -4.93 -5.38 11.71
N THR A 76 -5.14 -4.98 10.45
CA THR A 76 -4.25 -5.29 9.34
C THR A 76 -2.94 -4.49 9.42
N TYR A 77 -3.01 -3.20 9.74
CA TYR A 77 -1.87 -2.28 9.58
C TYR A 77 -1.22 -1.83 10.89
N LYS A 78 -1.74 -2.26 12.05
CA LYS A 78 -1.26 -1.87 13.39
C LYS A 78 0.27 -1.92 13.56
N HIS A 79 0.92 -2.89 12.96
CA HIS A 79 2.36 -3.12 13.11
C HIS A 79 3.18 -2.77 11.87
N SER A 80 2.55 -2.28 10.80
CA SER A 80 3.23 -2.08 9.51
C SER A 80 4.40 -1.11 9.59
N LYS A 81 4.23 0.03 10.27
CA LYS A 81 5.33 0.97 10.51
C LYS A 81 6.46 0.34 11.33
N THR A 82 6.12 -0.35 12.41
CA THR A 82 7.12 -1.00 13.29
C THR A 82 7.94 -2.05 12.52
N VAL A 83 7.27 -2.84 11.68
CA VAL A 83 7.94 -3.84 10.82
C VAL A 83 8.83 -3.15 9.78
N PHE A 84 8.34 -2.08 9.16
CA PHE A 84 9.12 -1.31 8.19
C PHE A 84 10.40 -0.73 8.81
N ASP A 85 10.26 -0.03 9.94
CA ASP A 85 11.39 0.56 10.68
C ASP A 85 12.38 -0.51 11.16
N PHE A 86 11.87 -1.66 11.60
CA PHE A 86 12.69 -2.81 12.00
C PHE A 86 13.52 -3.33 10.82
N LEU A 87 12.91 -3.52 9.65
CA LEU A 87 13.61 -4.00 8.46
C LEU A 87 14.71 -3.03 8.01
N GLU A 88 14.45 -1.72 7.97
CA GLU A 88 15.49 -0.73 7.65
C GLU A 88 16.67 -0.82 8.64
N LYS A 89 16.39 -1.00 9.92
CA LYS A 89 17.40 -1.13 10.95
C LYS A 89 18.23 -2.41 10.79
N GLU A 90 17.60 -3.56 10.60
CA GLU A 90 18.28 -4.86 10.48
C GLU A 90 19.10 -4.98 9.18
N ILE A 91 18.57 -4.44 8.08
CA ILE A 91 19.27 -4.40 6.79
C ILE A 91 20.42 -3.36 6.82
N GLY A 92 20.30 -2.31 7.65
CA GLY A 92 21.27 -1.23 7.75
C GLY A 92 21.20 -0.23 6.57
N ILE A 93 20.16 -0.30 5.74
CA ILE A 93 19.97 0.56 4.57
C ILE A 93 18.54 1.12 4.59
N LYS A 94 18.41 2.42 4.38
CA LYS A 94 17.10 3.06 4.20
C LYS A 94 16.41 2.54 2.95
N TYR A 95 15.08 2.48 3.01
CA TYR A 95 14.26 2.17 1.83
C TYR A 95 14.60 3.15 0.70
N PRO A 96 15.02 2.66 -0.48
CA PRO A 96 15.65 3.50 -1.50
C PRO A 96 14.66 4.31 -2.36
N TRP A 97 13.37 4.06 -2.25
CA TRP A 97 12.36 4.75 -3.05
C TRP A 97 11.57 5.78 -2.24
N GLU A 98 10.89 6.68 -2.97
CA GLU A 98 10.28 7.88 -2.40
C GLU A 98 9.02 7.62 -1.57
N ILE A 99 8.40 6.45 -1.71
CA ILE A 99 7.14 6.09 -1.04
C ILE A 99 6.98 4.58 -0.97
N TYR A 100 6.32 4.10 0.08
CA TYR A 100 5.93 2.70 0.23
C TYR A 100 4.42 2.57 0.42
N ARG A 101 3.77 1.70 -0.37
CA ARG A 101 2.32 1.47 -0.34
C ARG A 101 1.96 0.03 -0.13
N HIS A 102 0.92 -0.20 0.66
CA HIS A 102 0.21 -1.47 0.75
C HIS A 102 -1.18 -1.36 0.12
N ILE A 103 -1.49 -2.21 -0.85
CA ILE A 103 -2.71 -2.16 -1.65
C ILE A 103 -3.38 -3.53 -1.65
N PRO A 104 -4.41 -3.76 -0.80
CA PRO A 104 -5.19 -5.00 -0.85
C PRO A 104 -6.12 -4.97 -2.06
N VAL A 105 -6.11 -6.02 -2.84
CA VAL A 105 -6.98 -6.17 -4.02
C VAL A 105 -7.78 -7.45 -3.95
N ARG A 106 -8.94 -7.48 -4.63
CA ARG A 106 -9.77 -8.67 -4.78
C ARG A 106 -9.23 -9.56 -5.88
N ASP A 107 -9.56 -10.83 -5.80
CA ASP A 107 -9.30 -11.83 -6.87
C ASP A 107 -7.84 -11.84 -7.34
N PHE A 108 -6.91 -11.58 -6.41
CA PHE A 108 -5.48 -11.63 -6.71
C PHE A 108 -4.98 -13.07 -6.62
N ILE A 109 -4.40 -13.57 -7.71
CA ILE A 109 -4.00 -14.99 -7.84
C ILE A 109 -2.89 -15.37 -6.84
N TYR A 110 -2.04 -14.40 -6.48
CA TYR A 110 -0.94 -14.60 -5.55
C TYR A 110 -1.28 -14.05 -4.17
N ALA A 111 -0.56 -14.53 -3.15
CA ALA A 111 -0.66 -13.99 -1.79
C ALA A 111 -0.28 -12.50 -1.75
N GLY A 112 0.78 -12.16 -2.45
CA GLY A 112 1.29 -10.80 -2.61
C GLY A 112 2.25 -10.70 -3.77
N MET A 113 2.53 -9.48 -4.18
CA MET A 113 3.52 -9.12 -5.17
C MET A 113 4.26 -7.87 -4.68
N GLU A 114 5.58 -7.94 -4.68
CA GLU A 114 6.50 -6.90 -4.20
C GLU A 114 6.70 -5.76 -5.21
N ASN A 115 5.64 -5.31 -5.86
CA ASN A 115 5.72 -4.22 -6.83
C ASN A 115 6.39 -3.00 -6.20
N THR A 116 7.39 -2.47 -6.88
CA THR A 116 8.20 -1.33 -6.40
C THR A 116 7.31 -0.15 -6.00
N THR A 117 7.46 0.36 -4.79
CA THR A 117 6.69 1.44 -4.16
C THR A 117 5.20 1.14 -3.92
N SER A 118 4.65 0.05 -4.40
CA SER A 118 3.19 -0.22 -4.43
C SER A 118 2.90 -1.70 -4.31
N THR A 119 3.28 -2.32 -3.18
CA THR A 119 3.04 -3.74 -2.90
C THR A 119 1.56 -4.07 -2.98
N ILE A 120 1.20 -5.00 -3.85
CA ILE A 120 -0.16 -5.51 -4.01
C ILE A 120 -0.26 -6.85 -3.27
N PHE A 121 -1.34 -7.06 -2.54
CA PHE A 121 -1.61 -8.34 -1.87
C PHE A 121 -3.10 -8.69 -1.91
N SER A 122 -3.39 -9.99 -1.76
CA SER A 122 -4.76 -10.44 -1.73
C SER A 122 -5.49 -9.88 -0.51
N LYS A 123 -6.69 -9.37 -0.73
CA LYS A 123 -7.58 -8.90 0.32
C LYS A 123 -7.87 -9.97 1.39
N GLU A 124 -7.73 -11.25 1.08
CA GLU A 124 -7.91 -12.35 2.02
C GLU A 124 -6.92 -12.32 3.19
N PHE A 125 -5.77 -11.67 3.00
CA PHE A 125 -4.78 -11.47 4.07
C PHE A 125 -5.09 -10.27 4.99
N THR A 126 -6.18 -9.54 4.75
CA THR A 126 -6.60 -8.49 5.69
C THR A 126 -7.18 -9.11 6.96
N MET A 127 -6.66 -8.69 8.11
CA MET A 127 -7.01 -9.27 9.41
C MET A 127 -8.39 -8.86 9.87
N PRO A 128 -9.23 -9.79 10.34
CA PRO A 128 -10.51 -9.44 10.99
C PRO A 128 -10.27 -8.68 12.30
N SER A 129 -11.11 -7.68 12.58
CA SER A 129 -11.00 -6.83 13.79
C SER A 129 -11.05 -7.61 15.12
N VAL A 130 -11.64 -8.80 15.13
CA VAL A 130 -11.72 -9.68 16.30
C VAL A 130 -10.35 -10.16 16.80
N LEU A 131 -9.33 -10.14 15.95
CA LEU A 131 -7.97 -10.57 16.34
C LEU A 131 -7.15 -9.50 17.05
N ILE A 132 -7.60 -8.24 17.09
CA ILE A 132 -6.88 -7.15 17.78
C ILE A 132 -6.74 -7.43 19.29
N ASN A 133 -7.71 -8.12 19.88
CA ASN A 133 -7.82 -8.33 21.32
C ASN A 133 -7.25 -9.68 21.79
N LYS A 134 -6.74 -10.52 20.91
CA LYS A 134 -6.01 -11.72 21.31
C LYS A 134 -4.56 -11.34 21.54
N THR A 135 -4.18 -11.07 22.78
CA THR A 135 -2.77 -11.11 23.20
C THR A 135 -2.18 -12.45 22.76
N PRO A 136 -1.05 -12.49 22.04
CA PRO A 136 -0.35 -13.73 21.83
C PRO A 136 -0.02 -14.31 23.19
N GLY A 137 -0.52 -15.51 23.49
CA GLY A 137 -0.02 -16.26 24.61
C GLY A 137 1.50 -16.42 24.50
N PRO A 138 2.25 -16.58 25.62
CA PRO A 138 3.68 -16.79 25.57
C PRO A 138 3.97 -17.97 24.64
N CYS A 139 4.77 -17.73 23.60
CA CYS A 139 5.36 -18.80 22.81
C CYS A 139 6.21 -19.64 23.75
N SER A 140 5.73 -20.82 24.10
CA SER A 140 6.56 -21.85 24.73
C SER A 140 7.50 -22.37 23.63
N ILE A 141 8.77 -22.03 23.75
CA ILE A 141 9.87 -22.65 22.97
C ILE A 141 10.17 -24.00 23.61
#